data_f1cfcbefe34bc8b8edd4f545ed452760
#
_entry.id   f1cfcbefe34bc8b8edd4f545ed452760
#
_cell.length_a   1.000
_cell.length_b   1.000
_cell.length_c   1.000
_cell.angle_alpha   90.00
_cell.angle_beta   90.00
_cell.angle_gamma   90.00
#
_symmetry.space_group_name_H-M   'P 1'
#
loop_
_entity.id
_entity.type
_entity.pdbx_description
1 polymer ?
#
loop_
_entity_poly.entity_id
_entity_poly.type
_entity_poly.pdbx_seq_one_letter_code
_entity_poly.pdbx_strand_id
1 'polypeptide(L)'
;AFQSVSISTTAGYTTSSFDQWPLFLPILLLFASFIGGCAGSTGGGLKVVRVLVLYLQGKRELNRLIHPNLVYPIKLGKRVLDERVIQSIWAFFSAYLLVFVICLLGVISCGVETFDAFNAVIACLNNLGPALGSVSSNFVDIPDSAKWVLTLAMVCGRLEIFSLLVLFTPTFWKS
;
A
#
# COMPACT_ATOMS: atom_id res chain seq x y z
N ALA A 1 2.31 22.02 -0.72
CA ALA A 1 2.92 21.49 0.51
C ALA A 1 1.91 20.75 1.39
N PHE A 2 0.77 21.37 1.80
CA PHE A 2 -0.20 20.71 2.70
C PHE A 2 -0.73 19.38 2.15
N GLN A 3 -1.26 19.39 0.92
CA GLN A 3 -1.80 18.19 0.27
C GLN A 3 -0.74 17.09 0.12
N SER A 4 0.49 17.44 -0.26
CA SER A 4 1.56 16.45 -0.42
C SER A 4 1.90 15.78 0.92
N VAL A 5 1.97 16.53 2.00
CA VAL A 5 2.23 15.98 3.34
C VAL A 5 1.06 15.13 3.81
N SER A 6 -0.17 15.62 3.69
CA SER A 6 -1.38 14.91 4.13
C SER A 6 -1.56 13.57 3.42
N ILE A 7 -1.35 13.53 2.10
CA ILE A 7 -1.53 12.32 1.29
C ILE A 7 -0.36 11.35 1.48
N SER A 8 0.90 11.83 1.49
CA SER A 8 2.05 10.96 1.67
C SER A 8 2.14 10.34 3.07
N THR A 9 1.64 11.03 4.10
CA THR A 9 1.56 10.50 5.48
C THR A 9 0.29 9.69 5.74
N THR A 10 -0.59 9.58 4.74
CA THR A 10 -1.92 8.94 4.88
C THR A 10 -2.81 9.57 5.96
N ALA A 11 -2.65 10.89 6.20
CA ALA A 11 -3.50 11.64 7.14
C ALA A 11 -4.89 11.93 6.58
N GLY A 12 -5.02 12.10 5.25
CA GLY A 12 -6.29 12.18 4.55
C GLY A 12 -7.02 13.52 4.62
N TYR A 13 -6.41 14.55 5.21
CA TYR A 13 -7.02 15.89 5.22
C TYR A 13 -6.79 16.63 3.91
N THR A 14 -7.84 17.20 3.34
CA THR A 14 -7.79 18.03 2.13
C THR A 14 -8.29 19.43 2.40
N THR A 15 -7.60 20.44 1.88
CA THR A 15 -7.99 21.86 1.96
C THR A 15 -8.61 22.37 0.67
N SER A 16 -8.43 21.66 -0.42
CA SER A 16 -8.96 21.99 -1.76
C SER A 16 -9.13 20.71 -2.57
N SER A 17 -10.00 20.75 -3.57
CA SER A 17 -10.21 19.66 -4.53
C SER A 17 -8.97 19.50 -5.39
N PHE A 18 -8.15 18.49 -5.09
CA PHE A 18 -6.91 18.20 -5.82
C PHE A 18 -7.15 17.39 -7.10
N ASP A 19 -8.34 16.87 -7.29
CA ASP A 19 -8.83 16.24 -8.52
C ASP A 19 -8.86 17.19 -9.72
N GLN A 20 -8.99 18.51 -9.46
CA GLN A 20 -8.95 19.54 -10.51
C GLN A 20 -7.51 19.90 -10.97
N TRP A 21 -6.51 19.35 -10.33
CA TRP A 21 -5.12 19.59 -10.74
C TRP A 21 -4.78 18.83 -12.01
N PRO A 22 -3.70 19.23 -12.74
CA PRO A 22 -3.25 18.45 -13.90
C PRO A 22 -3.11 16.97 -13.54
N LEU A 23 -3.66 16.08 -14.36
CA LEU A 23 -3.85 14.65 -14.07
C LEU A 23 -2.62 13.94 -13.52
N PHE A 24 -1.43 14.39 -13.88
CA PHE A 24 -0.16 13.85 -13.39
C PHE A 24 0.03 14.04 -11.88
N LEU A 25 -0.32 15.21 -11.34
CA LEU A 25 -0.08 15.53 -9.92
C LEU A 25 -0.94 14.71 -8.96
N PRO A 26 -2.26 14.56 -9.16
CA PRO A 26 -3.09 13.70 -8.33
C PRO A 26 -2.64 12.23 -8.34
N ILE A 27 -2.28 11.69 -9.50
CA ILE A 27 -1.78 10.32 -9.64
C ILE A 27 -0.45 10.15 -8.89
N LEU A 28 0.47 11.11 -9.03
CA LEU A 28 1.75 11.09 -8.30
C LEU A 28 1.53 11.11 -6.79
N LEU A 29 0.56 11.90 -6.30
CA LEU A 29 0.20 11.92 -4.88
C LEU A 29 -0.38 10.59 -4.41
N LEU A 30 -1.23 9.95 -5.20
CA LEU A 30 -1.72 8.60 -4.90
C LEU A 30 -0.58 7.58 -4.80
N PHE A 31 0.38 7.61 -5.73
CA PHE A 31 1.56 6.76 -5.64
C PHE A 31 2.41 7.06 -4.41
N ALA A 32 2.52 8.34 -4.01
CA ALA A 32 3.20 8.70 -2.77
C ALA A 32 2.52 8.10 -1.53
N SER A 33 1.19 7.91 -1.54
CA SER A 33 0.46 7.28 -0.44
C SER A 33 0.84 5.81 -0.21
N PHE A 34 1.27 5.08 -1.25
CA PHE A 34 1.78 3.71 -1.11
C PHE A 34 3.05 3.64 -0.27
N ILE A 35 3.91 4.67 -0.36
CA ILE A 35 5.13 4.74 0.44
C ILE A 35 4.77 4.90 1.91
N GLY A 36 3.71 5.66 2.19
CA GLY A 36 3.12 5.81 3.52
C GLY A 36 4.02 6.53 4.53
N GLY A 37 3.70 6.36 5.80
CA GLY A 37 4.38 7.01 6.92
C GLY A 37 5.67 6.32 7.36
N CYS A 38 6.25 6.84 8.47
CA CYS A 38 7.47 6.29 9.07
C CYS A 38 7.25 4.88 9.66
N ALA A 39 8.34 4.14 9.84
CA ALA A 39 8.32 2.88 10.58
C ALA A 39 7.77 3.10 12.00
N GLY A 40 6.80 2.27 12.40
CA GLY A 40 6.16 2.39 13.72
C GLY A 40 4.99 3.37 13.77
N SER A 41 4.70 4.13 12.68
CA SER A 41 3.48 4.93 12.61
C SER A 41 2.26 4.03 12.39
N THR A 42 1.10 4.49 12.83
CA THR A 42 -0.20 3.82 12.60
C THR A 42 -0.76 4.07 11.20
N GLY A 43 -0.05 4.81 10.33
CA GLY A 43 -0.44 5.10 8.95
C GLY A 43 -0.52 3.84 8.09
N GLY A 44 -1.36 3.86 7.07
CA GLY A 44 -1.46 2.81 6.05
C GLY A 44 -0.26 2.79 5.10
N GLY A 45 -0.35 1.97 4.04
CA GLY A 45 0.69 1.82 3.02
C GLY A 45 1.84 0.90 3.44
N LEU A 46 2.87 0.84 2.58
CA LEU A 46 4.01 -0.09 2.72
C LEU A 46 5.03 0.32 3.80
N LYS A 47 5.01 1.57 4.23
CA LYS A 47 6.01 2.26 5.08
C LYS A 47 7.36 2.48 4.40
N VAL A 48 7.88 3.70 4.54
CA VAL A 48 9.13 4.17 3.89
C VAL A 48 10.30 3.19 4.07
N VAL A 49 10.46 2.62 5.26
CA VAL A 49 11.58 1.69 5.55
C VAL A 49 11.50 0.43 4.71
N ARG A 50 10.30 -0.14 4.54
CA ARG A 50 10.11 -1.35 3.71
C ARG A 50 10.40 -1.05 2.24
N VAL A 51 9.92 0.09 1.73
CA VAL A 51 10.19 0.54 0.36
C VAL A 51 11.69 0.74 0.12
N LEU A 52 12.39 1.35 1.09
CA LEU A 52 13.84 1.52 1.02
C LEU A 52 14.58 0.18 0.98
N VAL A 53 14.19 -0.78 1.81
CA VAL A 53 14.80 -2.12 1.80
C VAL A 53 14.53 -2.84 0.50
N LEU A 54 13.31 -2.76 -0.06
CA LEU A 54 12.98 -3.32 -1.38
C LEU A 54 13.85 -2.71 -2.48
N TYR A 55 14.05 -1.39 -2.46
CA TYR A 55 14.92 -0.70 -3.41
C TYR A 55 16.39 -1.16 -3.29
N LEU A 56 16.92 -1.24 -2.06
CA LEU A 56 18.28 -1.71 -1.81
C LEU A 56 18.47 -3.18 -2.23
N GLN A 57 17.45 -4.02 -1.99
CA GLN A 57 17.44 -5.40 -2.46
C GLN A 57 17.45 -5.47 -3.98
N GLY A 58 16.60 -4.70 -4.67
CA GLY A 58 16.59 -4.66 -6.13
C GLY A 58 17.96 -4.25 -6.68
N LYS A 59 18.60 -3.25 -6.09
CA LYS A 59 19.97 -2.83 -6.46
C LYS A 59 21.00 -3.94 -6.20
N ARG A 60 20.86 -4.70 -5.09
CA ARG A 60 21.72 -5.85 -4.78
C ARG A 60 21.60 -6.93 -5.85
N GLU A 61 20.37 -7.28 -6.25
CA GLU A 61 20.14 -8.31 -7.26
C GLU A 61 20.69 -7.89 -8.63
N LEU A 62 20.51 -6.63 -9.03
CA LEU A 62 21.13 -6.12 -10.27
C LEU A 62 22.66 -6.21 -10.26
N ASN A 63 23.29 -5.83 -9.13
CA ASN A 63 24.74 -5.96 -8.99
C ASN A 63 25.19 -7.43 -8.99
N ARG A 64 24.40 -8.34 -8.44
CA ARG A 64 24.69 -9.77 -8.41
C ARG A 64 24.60 -10.42 -9.79
N LEU A 65 23.72 -9.92 -10.66
CA LEU A 65 23.67 -10.35 -12.06
C LEU A 65 24.94 -10.00 -12.83
N ILE A 66 25.60 -8.87 -12.49
CA ILE A 66 26.84 -8.45 -13.12
C ILE A 66 28.05 -9.19 -12.50
N HIS A 67 28.03 -9.37 -11.18
CA HIS A 67 29.11 -10.00 -10.41
C HIS A 67 28.56 -11.10 -9.49
N PRO A 68 28.37 -12.35 -9.97
CA PRO A 68 27.64 -13.41 -9.23
C PRO A 68 28.30 -13.80 -7.90
N ASN A 69 29.60 -13.62 -7.75
CA ASN A 69 30.34 -13.97 -6.52
C ASN A 69 30.41 -12.82 -5.50
N LEU A 70 29.75 -11.69 -5.76
CA LEU A 70 29.77 -10.55 -4.87
C LEU A 70 28.84 -10.77 -3.68
N VAL A 71 29.41 -10.81 -2.46
CA VAL A 71 28.65 -10.79 -1.22
C VAL A 71 28.37 -9.35 -0.82
N TYR A 72 27.17 -8.86 -1.11
CA TYR A 72 26.76 -7.49 -0.80
C TYR A 72 25.73 -7.47 0.35
N PRO A 73 26.15 -7.16 1.60
CA PRO A 73 25.20 -7.05 2.71
C PRO A 73 24.37 -5.78 2.58
N ILE A 74 23.04 -5.91 2.76
CA ILE A 74 22.13 -4.75 2.79
C ILE A 74 22.30 -4.07 4.16
N LYS A 75 22.64 -2.78 4.13
CA LYS A 75 22.82 -1.96 5.33
C LYS A 75 21.75 -0.88 5.40
N LEU A 76 21.10 -0.76 6.53
CA LEU A 76 20.23 0.36 6.86
C LEU A 76 20.96 1.25 7.88
N GLY A 77 21.56 2.34 7.40
CA GLY A 77 22.46 3.16 8.20
C GLY A 77 23.72 2.37 8.59
N LYS A 78 23.92 2.18 9.89
CA LYS A 78 25.08 1.44 10.45
C LYS A 78 24.82 -0.06 10.69
N ARG A 79 23.57 -0.52 10.55
CA ARG A 79 23.18 -1.93 10.84
C ARG A 79 23.08 -2.74 9.55
N VAL A 80 23.64 -3.94 9.55
CA VAL A 80 23.41 -4.94 8.51
C VAL A 80 22.07 -5.60 8.79
N LEU A 81 21.22 -5.71 7.76
CA LEU A 81 19.93 -6.39 7.87
C LEU A 81 20.12 -7.91 7.71
N ASP A 82 19.42 -8.66 8.55
CA ASP A 82 19.36 -10.12 8.44
C ASP A 82 18.54 -10.49 7.19
N GLU A 83 18.94 -11.55 6.50
CA GLU A 83 18.28 -12.06 5.30
C GLU A 83 16.82 -12.45 5.59
N ARG A 84 16.52 -12.94 6.81
CA ARG A 84 15.15 -13.27 7.24
C ARG A 84 14.23 -12.04 7.23
N VAL A 85 14.73 -10.88 7.64
CA VAL A 85 13.97 -9.62 7.63
C VAL A 85 13.68 -9.20 6.20
N ILE A 86 14.66 -9.33 5.30
CA ILE A 86 14.49 -9.01 3.88
C ILE A 86 13.43 -9.91 3.24
N GLN A 87 13.47 -11.22 3.51
CA GLN A 87 12.49 -12.17 3.02
C GLN A 87 11.07 -11.86 3.55
N SER A 88 10.94 -11.47 4.82
CA SER A 88 9.66 -11.07 5.41
C SER A 88 9.09 -9.82 4.73
N ILE A 89 9.93 -8.86 4.36
CA ILE A 89 9.50 -7.65 3.63
C ILE A 89 9.01 -8.01 2.22
N TRP A 90 9.68 -8.93 1.53
CA TRP A 90 9.24 -9.41 0.22
C TRP A 90 7.91 -10.16 0.31
N ALA A 91 7.76 -11.04 1.29
CA ALA A 91 6.52 -11.75 1.54
C ALA A 91 5.37 -10.78 1.84
N PHE A 92 5.63 -9.72 2.62
CA PHE A 92 4.65 -8.66 2.88
C PHE A 92 4.25 -7.91 1.60
N PHE A 93 5.23 -7.53 0.78
CA PHE A 93 4.97 -6.82 -0.47
C PHE A 93 4.14 -7.66 -1.44
N SER A 94 4.48 -8.95 -1.60
CA SER A 94 3.70 -9.85 -2.46
C SER A 94 2.28 -10.06 -1.94
N ALA A 95 2.08 -10.23 -0.64
CA ALA A 95 0.75 -10.32 -0.02
C ALA A 95 -0.05 -9.02 -0.20
N TYR A 96 0.59 -7.87 -0.04
CA TYR A 96 -0.05 -6.56 -0.24
C TYR A 96 -0.54 -6.40 -1.69
N LEU A 97 0.30 -6.74 -2.67
CA LEU A 97 -0.06 -6.68 -4.08
C LEU A 97 -1.21 -7.66 -4.41
N LEU A 98 -1.17 -8.86 -3.86
CA LEU A 98 -2.21 -9.85 -4.05
C LEU A 98 -3.56 -9.37 -3.48
N VAL A 99 -3.59 -8.84 -2.27
CA VAL A 99 -4.80 -8.28 -1.66
C VAL A 99 -5.31 -7.10 -2.49
N PHE A 100 -4.42 -6.22 -2.97
CA PHE A 100 -4.79 -5.11 -3.84
C PHE A 100 -5.51 -5.61 -5.11
N VAL A 101 -4.93 -6.60 -5.80
CA VAL A 101 -5.52 -7.16 -7.02
C VAL A 101 -6.86 -7.84 -6.74
N ILE A 102 -6.97 -8.62 -5.66
CA ILE A 102 -8.24 -9.28 -5.28
C ILE A 102 -9.33 -8.24 -4.99
N CYS A 103 -9.04 -7.20 -4.20
CA CYS A 103 -9.99 -6.15 -3.89
C CYS A 103 -10.38 -5.36 -5.14
N LEU A 104 -9.43 -5.06 -6.04
CA LEU A 104 -9.68 -4.37 -7.29
C LEU A 104 -10.63 -5.17 -8.18
N LEU A 105 -10.36 -6.44 -8.40
CA LEU A 105 -11.23 -7.31 -9.19
C LEU A 105 -12.61 -7.47 -8.53
N GLY A 106 -12.66 -7.56 -7.21
CA GLY A 106 -13.91 -7.61 -6.46
C GLY A 106 -14.77 -6.36 -6.66
N VAL A 107 -14.18 -5.17 -6.61
CA VAL A 107 -14.91 -3.91 -6.84
C VAL A 107 -15.36 -3.76 -8.28
N ILE A 108 -14.53 -4.12 -9.26
CA ILE A 108 -14.89 -4.10 -10.68
C ILE A 108 -16.04 -5.10 -10.96
N SER A 109 -16.03 -6.28 -10.35
CA SER A 109 -17.11 -7.27 -10.52
C SER A 109 -18.46 -6.79 -9.99
N CYS A 110 -18.46 -5.80 -9.08
CA CYS A 110 -19.68 -5.14 -8.60
C CYS A 110 -20.21 -4.06 -9.57
N GLY A 111 -19.58 -3.85 -10.73
CA GLY A 111 -20.03 -2.90 -11.76
C GLY A 111 -19.50 -1.47 -11.60
N VAL A 112 -18.47 -1.26 -10.77
CA VAL A 112 -17.81 0.04 -10.62
C VAL A 112 -16.85 0.27 -11.80
N GLU A 113 -16.80 1.49 -12.33
CA GLU A 113 -15.87 1.85 -13.40
C GLU A 113 -14.40 1.61 -12.97
N THR A 114 -13.58 1.12 -13.89
CA THR A 114 -12.21 0.69 -13.60
C THR A 114 -11.36 1.79 -12.96
N PHE A 115 -11.49 3.04 -13.44
CA PHE A 115 -10.72 4.16 -12.88
C PHE A 115 -11.16 4.46 -11.44
N ASP A 116 -12.45 4.51 -11.18
CA ASP A 116 -13.00 4.76 -9.85
C ASP A 116 -12.73 3.60 -8.90
N ALA A 117 -12.83 2.35 -9.38
CA ALA A 117 -12.49 1.16 -8.61
C ALA A 117 -11.02 1.17 -8.17
N PHE A 118 -10.10 1.51 -9.10
CA PHE A 118 -8.68 1.61 -8.80
C PHE A 118 -8.40 2.66 -7.72
N ASN A 119 -8.95 3.86 -7.85
CA ASN A 119 -8.79 4.94 -6.88
C ASN A 119 -9.42 4.61 -5.53
N ALA A 120 -10.61 4.01 -5.52
CA ALA A 120 -11.30 3.59 -4.30
C ALA A 120 -10.51 2.54 -3.53
N VAL A 121 -9.97 1.52 -4.23
CA VAL A 121 -9.17 0.48 -3.58
C VAL A 121 -7.86 1.04 -3.02
N ILE A 122 -7.17 1.94 -3.75
CA ILE A 122 -5.97 2.61 -3.22
C ILE A 122 -6.30 3.40 -1.95
N ALA A 123 -7.34 4.24 -2.01
CA ALA A 123 -7.72 5.07 -0.87
C ALA A 123 -8.09 4.23 0.36
N CYS A 124 -8.80 3.12 0.16
CA CYS A 124 -9.23 2.23 1.23
C CYS A 124 -8.08 1.38 1.77
N LEU A 125 -7.27 0.76 0.91
CA LEU A 125 -6.16 -0.10 1.33
C LEU A 125 -5.04 0.68 2.03
N ASN A 126 -4.76 1.92 1.58
CA ASN A 126 -3.80 2.81 2.24
C ASN A 126 -4.41 3.56 3.44
N ASN A 127 -5.71 3.38 3.71
CA ASN A 127 -6.44 4.15 4.74
C ASN A 127 -6.26 5.67 4.58
N LEU A 128 -6.24 6.14 3.33
CA LEU A 128 -6.02 7.53 2.97
C LEU A 128 -7.29 8.37 3.16
N GLY A 129 -8.44 7.86 2.75
CA GLY A 129 -9.73 8.54 2.75
C GLY A 129 -10.04 9.21 1.41
N PRO A 130 -9.40 10.32 1.04
CA PRO A 130 -9.64 10.96 -0.25
C PRO A 130 -9.21 10.07 -1.43
N ALA A 131 -10.05 10.04 -2.47
CA ALA A 131 -9.79 9.32 -3.72
C ALA A 131 -9.78 10.30 -4.91
N LEU A 132 -9.75 9.81 -6.14
CA LEU A 132 -9.89 10.59 -7.36
C LEU A 132 -11.14 10.15 -8.13
N GLY A 133 -11.59 11.01 -9.05
CA GLY A 133 -12.75 10.72 -9.89
C GLY A 133 -14.08 10.91 -9.16
N SER A 134 -15.09 10.11 -9.49
CA SER A 134 -16.43 10.20 -8.89
C SER A 134 -16.43 9.96 -7.38
N VAL A 135 -15.44 9.22 -6.87
CA VAL A 135 -15.27 8.85 -5.46
C VAL A 135 -14.42 9.84 -4.66
N SER A 136 -14.08 11.01 -5.23
CA SER A 136 -13.18 11.97 -4.60
C SER A 136 -13.70 12.56 -3.29
N SER A 137 -15.01 12.79 -3.20
CA SER A 137 -15.64 13.42 -2.04
C SER A 137 -16.42 12.45 -1.14
N ASN A 138 -17.01 11.41 -1.71
CA ASN A 138 -17.81 10.42 -0.99
C ASN A 138 -17.91 9.11 -1.77
N PHE A 139 -18.38 8.05 -1.09
CA PHE A 139 -18.58 6.71 -1.63
C PHE A 139 -20.08 6.35 -1.74
N VAL A 140 -20.96 7.35 -1.80
CA VAL A 140 -22.43 7.14 -1.77
C VAL A 140 -22.88 6.37 -3.01
N ASP A 141 -22.38 6.74 -4.19
CA ASP A 141 -22.79 6.20 -5.47
C ASP A 141 -22.23 4.79 -5.78
N ILE A 142 -21.35 4.28 -4.91
CA ILE A 142 -20.81 2.93 -5.06
C ILE A 142 -21.84 1.89 -4.59
N PRO A 143 -22.03 0.77 -5.31
CA PRO A 143 -22.88 -0.35 -4.89
C PRO A 143 -22.50 -0.88 -3.50
N ASP A 144 -23.50 -1.29 -2.71
CA ASP A 144 -23.27 -1.76 -1.34
C ASP A 144 -22.37 -3.01 -1.27
N SER A 145 -22.43 -3.88 -2.28
CA SER A 145 -21.52 -5.02 -2.41
C SER A 145 -20.06 -4.59 -2.51
N ALA A 146 -19.76 -3.54 -3.29
CA ALA A 146 -18.43 -3.00 -3.41
C ALA A 146 -17.97 -2.30 -2.12
N LYS A 147 -18.88 -1.65 -1.38
CA LYS A 147 -18.56 -1.06 -0.05
C LYS A 147 -18.08 -2.11 0.95
N TRP A 148 -18.65 -3.33 0.95
CA TRP A 148 -18.17 -4.43 1.78
C TRP A 148 -16.74 -4.85 1.42
N VAL A 149 -16.42 -4.95 0.12
CA VAL A 149 -15.04 -5.25 -0.33
C VAL A 149 -14.07 -4.16 0.11
N LEU A 150 -14.45 -2.89 -0.04
CA LEU A 150 -13.64 -1.74 0.38
C LEU A 150 -13.45 -1.69 1.90
N THR A 151 -14.47 -2.04 2.68
CA THR A 151 -14.36 -2.14 4.14
C THR A 151 -13.34 -3.21 4.55
N LEU A 152 -13.37 -4.37 3.87
CA LEU A 152 -12.37 -5.42 4.09
C LEU A 152 -10.96 -4.94 3.70
N ALA A 153 -10.84 -4.20 2.61
CA ALA A 153 -9.57 -3.59 2.21
C ALA A 153 -9.02 -2.61 3.27
N MET A 154 -9.88 -1.79 3.89
CA MET A 154 -9.48 -0.89 4.98
C MET A 154 -8.94 -1.66 6.20
N VAL A 155 -9.61 -2.75 6.59
CA VAL A 155 -9.18 -3.60 7.70
C VAL A 155 -7.83 -4.26 7.38
N CYS A 156 -7.66 -4.80 6.17
CA CYS A 156 -6.39 -5.37 5.72
C CYS A 156 -5.25 -4.35 5.74
N GLY A 157 -5.51 -3.14 5.27
CA GLY A 157 -4.52 -2.05 5.24
C GLY A 157 -4.10 -1.60 6.63
N ARG A 158 -5.05 -1.58 7.60
CA ARG A 158 -4.80 -1.12 8.97
C ARG A 158 -4.08 -2.13 9.83
N LEU A 159 -4.44 -3.41 9.73
CA LEU A 159 -3.89 -4.49 10.55
C LEU A 159 -2.58 -5.08 10.00
N GLU A 160 -1.94 -4.39 9.04
CA GLU A 160 -0.73 -4.91 8.40
C GLU A 160 -0.92 -6.35 7.90
N ILE A 161 -1.74 -6.58 6.93
CA ILE A 161 -2.13 -7.83 6.22
C ILE A 161 -1.67 -9.14 6.90
N PHE A 162 -0.41 -9.25 7.36
CA PHE A 162 0.13 -10.43 8.02
C PHE A 162 -0.53 -10.75 9.35
N SER A 163 -0.84 -9.74 10.17
CA SER A 163 -1.54 -9.96 11.44
C SER A 163 -2.93 -10.56 11.21
N LEU A 164 -3.58 -10.14 10.14
CA LEU A 164 -4.87 -10.67 9.73
C LEU A 164 -4.73 -12.08 9.13
N LEU A 165 -3.74 -12.31 8.27
CA LEU A 165 -3.50 -13.63 7.68
C LEU A 165 -3.17 -14.69 8.73
N VAL A 166 -2.44 -14.34 9.79
CA VAL A 166 -2.12 -15.26 10.89
C VAL A 166 -3.38 -15.73 11.60
N LEU A 167 -4.40 -14.87 11.78
CA LEU A 167 -5.68 -15.24 12.37
C LEU A 167 -6.43 -16.32 11.55
N PHE A 168 -6.27 -16.34 10.24
CA PHE A 168 -6.86 -17.35 9.36
C PHE A 168 -6.05 -18.64 9.27
N THR A 169 -4.85 -18.70 9.87
CA THR A 169 -4.02 -19.89 9.83
C THR A 169 -4.47 -20.88 10.92
N PRO A 170 -4.82 -22.13 10.57
CA PRO A 170 -5.25 -23.13 11.56
C PRO A 170 -4.24 -23.41 12.67
N THR A 171 -2.96 -23.18 12.39
CA THR A 171 -1.86 -23.34 13.34
C THR A 171 -1.94 -22.38 14.51
N PHE A 172 -2.50 -21.18 14.30
CA PHE A 172 -2.69 -20.19 15.38
C PHE A 172 -3.71 -20.66 16.44
N TRP A 173 -4.72 -21.44 16.01
CA TRP A 173 -5.79 -21.92 16.88
C TRP A 173 -5.51 -23.30 17.50
N LYS A 174 -4.38 -23.95 17.11
CA LYS A 174 -4.01 -25.30 17.57
C LYS A 174 -2.89 -25.29 18.62
N SER A 175 -2.60 -24.13 19.25
CA SER A 175 -1.63 -24.07 20.36
C SER A 175 -2.24 -24.57 21.66
#